data_d1755b3333486e1aeb00175458d881e6
#
_entry.id   d1755b3333486e1aeb00175458d881e6
#
_cell.length_a   1.000
_cell.length_b   1.000
_cell.length_c   1.000
_cell.angle_alpha   90.00
_cell.angle_beta   90.00
_cell.angle_gamma   90.00
#
_symmetry.space_group_name_H-M   'P 1'
#
loop_
_entity.id
_entity.type
_entity.pdbx_description
1 polymer ?
#
loop_
_entity_poly.entity_id
_entity_poly.type
_entity_poly.pdbx_seq_one_letter_code
_entity_poly.pdbx_strand_id
1 'polypeptide(L)'
;MAEFNCYLCKNAIKTGEKFTFTKKGAVHFTCFISERSREVKKEDFDKLRALTILMDSELQHLLNILAIKDIPAEIQEKIRVKYKNIEKEVNETTQMILSL
;
A
#
# COMPACT_ATOMS: atom_id res chain seq x y z
N MET A 1 11.51 -7.20 -15.39
CA MET A 1 10.62 -6.87 -14.27
C MET A 1 10.04 -5.50 -14.45
N ALA A 2 8.72 -5.40 -14.32
CA ALA A 2 8.09 -4.10 -14.41
C ALA A 2 8.42 -3.29 -13.16
N GLU A 3 9.00 -2.13 -13.36
CA GLU A 3 9.24 -1.21 -12.27
C GLU A 3 8.21 -0.09 -12.37
N PHE A 4 7.71 0.34 -11.23
CA PHE A 4 6.78 1.46 -11.16
C PHE A 4 7.51 2.69 -10.68
N ASN A 5 7.09 3.84 -11.19
CA ASN A 5 7.58 5.12 -10.71
C ASN A 5 6.46 5.80 -9.92
N CYS A 6 6.84 6.39 -8.80
CA CYS A 6 5.89 7.15 -7.98
C CYS A 6 5.46 8.41 -8.76
N TYR A 7 4.16 8.61 -8.91
CA TYR A 7 3.69 9.79 -9.68
C TYR A 7 3.91 11.11 -8.93
N LEU A 8 4.19 11.04 -7.63
CA LEU A 8 4.43 12.26 -6.84
C LEU A 8 5.90 12.64 -6.77
N CYS A 9 6.78 11.73 -6.37
CA CYS A 9 8.20 12.06 -6.26
C CYS A 9 9.00 11.76 -7.52
N LYS A 10 8.41 11.07 -8.49
CA LYS A 10 9.02 10.71 -9.78
C LYS A 10 10.14 9.68 -9.68
N ASN A 11 10.45 9.20 -8.49
CA ASN A 11 11.47 8.17 -8.30
C ASN A 11 10.87 6.78 -8.45
N ALA A 12 11.72 5.82 -8.81
CA ALA A 12 11.31 4.43 -8.92
C ALA A 12 10.87 3.88 -7.57
N ILE A 13 9.84 3.02 -7.59
CA ILE A 13 9.40 2.29 -6.41
C ILE A 13 10.18 0.98 -6.42
N LYS A 14 11.06 0.81 -5.42
CA LYS A 14 11.94 -0.35 -5.34
C LYS A 14 11.27 -1.50 -4.59
N THR A 15 11.73 -2.71 -4.88
CA THR A 15 11.27 -3.89 -4.16
C THR A 15 11.48 -3.70 -2.65
N GLY A 16 10.45 -3.98 -1.87
CA GLY A 16 10.49 -3.81 -0.41
C GLY A 16 9.99 -2.47 0.08
N GLU A 17 9.76 -1.52 -0.81
CA GLU A 17 9.17 -0.24 -0.43
C GLU A 17 7.65 -0.35 -0.39
N LYS A 18 7.03 0.31 0.59
CA LYS A 18 5.57 0.35 0.70
C LYS A 18 4.99 1.29 -0.34
N PHE A 19 4.00 0.82 -1.08
CA PHE A 19 3.35 1.64 -2.11
C PHE A 19 1.93 1.16 -2.36
N THR A 20 1.16 1.99 -3.03
CA THR A 20 -0.20 1.64 -3.45
C THR A 20 -0.46 2.21 -4.83
N PHE A 21 -1.64 1.92 -5.37
CA PHE A 21 -2.06 2.42 -6.67
C PHE A 21 -3.28 3.34 -6.52
N THR A 22 -3.28 4.42 -7.28
CA THR A 22 -4.44 5.30 -7.42
C THR A 22 -4.76 5.43 -8.91
N LYS A 23 -5.80 6.18 -9.23
CA LYS A 23 -6.11 6.46 -10.64
C LYS A 23 -4.97 7.18 -11.36
N LYS A 24 -4.11 7.87 -10.61
CA LYS A 24 -2.96 8.60 -11.16
C LYS A 24 -1.74 7.68 -11.34
N GLY A 25 -1.79 6.48 -10.82
CA GLY A 25 -0.71 5.51 -10.94
C GLY A 25 -0.18 5.05 -9.59
N ALA A 26 1.00 4.43 -9.62
CA ALA A 26 1.66 3.95 -8.42
C ALA A 26 2.22 5.13 -7.61
N VAL A 27 2.25 4.99 -6.31
CA VAL A 27 2.72 6.04 -5.41
C VAL A 27 3.29 5.41 -4.14
N HIS A 28 4.45 5.93 -3.68
CA HIS A 28 4.99 5.52 -2.40
C HIS A 28 3.98 5.83 -1.29
N PHE A 29 3.89 4.93 -0.31
CA PHE A 29 3.02 5.12 0.84
C PHE A 29 3.27 6.47 1.52
N THR A 30 4.54 6.78 1.80
CA THR A 30 4.90 8.06 2.46
C THR A 30 4.53 9.27 1.62
N CYS A 31 4.72 9.20 0.31
CA CYS A 31 4.35 10.30 -0.59
C CYS A 31 2.85 10.51 -0.62
N PHE A 32 2.08 9.40 -0.67
CA PHE A 32 0.63 9.42 -0.69
C PHE A 32 0.08 10.08 0.58
N ILE A 33 0.54 9.63 1.75
CA ILE A 33 0.06 10.17 3.02
C ILE A 33 0.46 11.63 3.17
N SER A 34 1.67 11.99 2.74
CA SER A 34 2.12 13.38 2.80
C SER A 34 1.21 14.31 1.97
N GLU A 35 0.84 13.87 0.77
CA GLU A 35 -0.07 14.63 -0.08
C GLU A 35 -1.47 14.74 0.55
N ARG A 36 -1.99 13.61 1.04
CA ARG A 36 -3.32 13.60 1.66
C ARG A 36 -3.37 14.46 2.92
N SER A 37 -2.28 14.51 3.68
CA SER A 37 -2.21 15.35 4.88
C SER A 37 -2.40 16.83 4.55
N ARG A 38 -1.99 17.26 3.37
CA ARG A 38 -2.14 18.66 2.95
C ARG A 38 -3.53 18.98 2.42
N GLU A 39 -4.25 17.96 1.93
CA GLU A 39 -5.55 18.18 1.26
C GLU A 39 -6.76 17.83 2.13
N VAL A 40 -6.58 16.94 3.10
CA VAL A 40 -7.68 16.52 3.96
C VAL A 40 -8.00 17.63 4.95
N LYS A 41 -9.30 17.82 5.21
CA LYS A 41 -9.77 18.84 6.16
C LYS A 41 -9.30 18.53 7.57
N LYS A 42 -9.06 19.57 8.34
CA LYS A 42 -8.56 19.44 9.70
C LYS A 42 -9.45 18.52 10.56
N GLU A 43 -10.76 18.61 10.40
CA GLU A 43 -11.70 17.78 11.15
C GLU A 43 -11.60 16.30 10.82
N ASP A 44 -10.95 15.96 9.72
CA ASP A 44 -10.77 14.56 9.28
C ASP A 44 -9.37 14.03 9.59
N PHE A 45 -8.50 14.81 10.25
CA PHE A 45 -7.14 14.38 10.57
C PHE A 45 -7.10 13.11 11.42
N ASP A 46 -8.03 12.96 12.37
CA ASP A 46 -8.06 11.75 13.19
C ASP A 46 -8.41 10.52 12.37
N LYS A 47 -9.30 10.67 11.40
CA LYS A 47 -9.64 9.59 10.46
C LYS A 47 -8.44 9.25 9.59
N LEU A 48 -7.76 10.26 9.07
CA LEU A 48 -6.57 10.04 8.25
C LEU A 48 -5.49 9.33 9.05
N ARG A 49 -5.26 9.74 10.30
CA ARG A 49 -4.27 9.11 11.15
C ARG A 49 -4.57 7.63 11.37
N ALA A 50 -5.82 7.31 11.70
CA ALA A 50 -6.23 5.92 11.92
C ALA A 50 -6.07 5.09 10.66
N LEU A 51 -6.48 5.60 9.51
CA LEU A 51 -6.37 4.90 8.22
C LEU A 51 -4.91 4.76 7.78
N THR A 52 -4.06 5.73 8.12
CA THR A 52 -2.63 5.65 7.84
C THR A 52 -1.99 4.51 8.61
N ILE A 53 -2.32 4.37 9.89
CA ILE A 53 -1.80 3.28 10.72
C ILE A 53 -2.28 1.94 10.17
N LEU A 54 -3.56 1.84 9.82
CA LEU A 54 -4.13 0.63 9.23
C LEU A 54 -3.41 0.25 7.94
N MET A 55 -3.24 1.21 7.04
CA MET A 55 -2.59 0.98 5.75
C MET A 55 -1.14 0.56 5.93
N ASP A 56 -0.42 1.19 6.86
CA ASP A 56 0.96 0.81 7.16
C ASP A 56 1.04 -0.64 7.62
N SER A 57 0.12 -1.06 8.48
CA SER A 57 0.05 -2.45 8.96
C SER A 57 -0.24 -3.42 7.82
N GLU A 58 -1.17 -3.07 6.94
CA GLU A 58 -1.52 -3.91 5.79
C GLU A 58 -0.32 -4.06 4.84
N LEU A 59 0.35 -2.96 4.54
CA LEU A 59 1.51 -2.98 3.65
C LEU A 59 2.68 -3.75 4.26
N GLN A 60 2.90 -3.60 5.57
CA GLN A 60 3.95 -4.35 6.25
C GLN A 60 3.65 -5.85 6.21
N HIS A 61 2.40 -6.24 6.44
CA HIS A 61 1.98 -7.63 6.36
C HIS A 61 2.22 -8.19 4.95
N LEU A 62 1.84 -7.43 3.93
CA LEU A 62 2.07 -7.82 2.53
C LEU A 62 3.56 -8.04 2.26
N LEU A 63 4.40 -7.09 2.67
CA LEU A 63 5.84 -7.20 2.47
C LEU A 63 6.42 -8.41 3.20
N ASN A 64 5.94 -8.69 4.40
CA ASN A 64 6.39 -9.86 5.16
C ASN A 64 6.09 -11.15 4.42
N ILE A 65 4.91 -11.26 3.81
CA ILE A 65 4.53 -12.45 3.05
C ILE A 65 5.38 -12.57 1.78
N LEU A 66 5.57 -11.46 1.07
CA LEU A 66 6.35 -11.46 -0.17
C LEU A 66 7.84 -11.77 0.08
N ALA A 67 8.31 -11.58 1.31
CA ALA A 67 9.69 -11.86 1.68
C ALA A 67 9.93 -13.34 2.02
N ILE A 68 8.89 -14.17 2.10
CA ILE A 68 9.05 -15.60 2.39
C ILE A 68 9.78 -16.26 1.23
N LYS A 69 10.85 -17.00 1.55
CA LYS A 69 11.64 -17.71 0.55
C LYS A 69 11.43 -19.21 0.65
N ASP A 70 11.77 -19.90 -0.44
CA ASP A 70 11.77 -21.37 -0.46
C ASP A 70 10.44 -21.98 -0.06
N ILE A 71 9.36 -21.44 -0.65
CA ILE A 71 8.00 -21.87 -0.34
C ILE A 71 7.76 -23.26 -0.93
N PRO A 72 7.40 -24.28 -0.10
CA PRO A 72 7.04 -25.59 -0.63
C PRO A 72 5.88 -25.52 -1.61
N ALA A 73 5.95 -26.31 -2.67
CA ALA A 73 4.95 -26.28 -3.75
C ALA A 73 3.52 -26.50 -3.25
N GLU A 74 3.36 -27.32 -2.19
CA GLU A 74 2.03 -27.67 -1.68
C GLU A 74 1.28 -26.47 -1.10
N ILE A 75 1.99 -25.41 -0.67
CA ILE A 75 1.34 -24.25 -0.05
C ILE A 75 1.51 -22.97 -0.85
N GLN A 76 2.22 -23.02 -1.99
CA GLN A 76 2.43 -21.82 -2.82
C GLN A 76 1.13 -21.13 -3.19
N GLU A 77 0.13 -21.90 -3.63
CA GLU A 77 -1.14 -21.32 -4.06
C GLU A 77 -1.89 -20.71 -2.88
N LYS A 78 -1.83 -21.35 -1.71
CA LYS A 78 -2.49 -20.80 -0.51
C LYS A 78 -1.87 -19.48 -0.09
N ILE A 79 -0.55 -19.38 -0.16
CA ILE A 79 0.15 -18.14 0.16
C ILE A 79 -0.18 -17.06 -0.87
N ARG A 80 -0.24 -17.42 -2.15
CA ARG A 80 -0.61 -16.50 -3.22
C ARG A 80 -2.00 -15.89 -2.97
N VAL A 81 -2.96 -16.73 -2.58
CA VAL A 81 -4.31 -16.25 -2.27
C VAL A 81 -4.28 -15.28 -1.09
N LYS A 82 -3.48 -15.58 -0.07
CA LYS A 82 -3.35 -14.71 1.11
C LYS A 82 -2.84 -13.32 0.73
N TYR A 83 -1.74 -13.25 -0.02
CA TYR A 83 -1.20 -11.92 -0.34
C TYR A 83 -2.10 -11.16 -1.31
N LYS A 84 -2.81 -11.84 -2.18
CA LYS A 84 -3.80 -11.19 -3.06
C LYS A 84 -4.93 -10.57 -2.26
N ASN A 85 -5.38 -11.24 -1.22
CA ASN A 85 -6.41 -10.70 -0.34
C ASN A 85 -5.92 -9.45 0.39
N ILE A 86 -4.66 -9.44 0.82
CA ILE A 86 -4.08 -8.26 1.48
C ILE A 86 -3.95 -7.09 0.51
N GLU A 87 -3.54 -7.37 -0.75
CA GLU A 87 -3.50 -6.32 -1.78
C GLU A 87 -4.87 -5.67 -1.96
N LYS A 88 -5.93 -6.48 -1.95
CA LYS A 88 -7.30 -5.98 -2.05
C LYS A 88 -7.65 -5.09 -0.87
N GLU A 89 -7.27 -5.49 0.35
CA GLU A 89 -7.50 -4.71 1.55
C GLU A 89 -6.75 -3.37 1.50
N VAL A 90 -5.50 -3.38 1.03
CA VAL A 90 -4.73 -2.15 0.84
C VAL A 90 -5.45 -1.21 -0.12
N ASN A 91 -5.97 -1.76 -1.22
CA ASN A 91 -6.71 -0.95 -2.19
C ASN A 91 -7.97 -0.33 -1.57
N GLU A 92 -8.70 -1.10 -0.76
CA GLU A 92 -9.88 -0.60 -0.07
C GLU A 92 -9.52 0.55 0.88
N THR A 93 -8.46 0.39 1.66
CA THR A 93 -7.99 1.43 2.59
C THR A 93 -7.54 2.68 1.81
N THR A 94 -6.86 2.48 0.67
CA THR A 94 -6.47 3.59 -0.19
C THR A 94 -7.70 4.39 -0.63
N GLN A 95 -8.77 3.71 -1.04
CA GLN A 95 -10.00 4.39 -1.45
C GLN A 95 -10.66 5.12 -0.28
N MET A 96 -10.62 4.54 0.92
CA MET A 96 -11.16 5.21 2.12
C MET A 96 -10.42 6.52 2.38
N ILE A 97 -9.09 6.51 2.26
CA ILE A 97 -8.28 7.72 2.44
C ILE A 97 -8.60 8.75 1.38
N LEU A 98 -8.75 8.32 0.13
CA LEU A 98 -9.07 9.22 -0.98
C LEU A 98 -10.47 9.84 -0.82
N SER A 99 -11.35 9.20 -0.07
CA SER A 99 -12.71 9.68 0.16
C SER A 99 -12.82 10.72 1.28
N LEU A 100 -11.76 10.99 2.00
CA LEU A 100 -11.81 11.95 3.11
C LEU A 100 -11.97 13.41 2.65
#